data_d41db3f71d36472329bd4412a4a2baa7
#
_entry.id   d41db3f71d36472329bd4412a4a2baa7
#
_cell.length_a   1.000
_cell.length_b   1.000
_cell.length_c   1.000
_cell.angle_alpha   90.00
_cell.angle_beta   90.00
_cell.angle_gamma   90.00
#
_symmetry.space_group_name_H-M   'P 1'
#
loop_
_entity.id
_entity.type
_entity.pdbx_description
1 polymer ?
#
loop_
_entity_poly.entity_id
_entity_poly.type
_entity_poly.pdbx_seq_one_letter_code
_entity_poly.pdbx_strand_id
1 'polypeptide(L)'
;MAVSKGARIILILASIIVIGAGIKLAAPLLVPVLVASFIAIVTAPIVMWFCDRGVPTLVAVLAGLLLDVAAGAALGIPLAGAVATFTERVPEYATMLAGRMHEAELWFAARGLYLESVYDFSEPTWMLNMATVMAQYAASLVSQMVLVLLIVAFMLFEATGIREKLARIATPSQIQELSAAAREVNTYLVAKTILSLLTGVLVFGWCWWRGVDVPLLWGLLAYLLNYIPTVGQIIAAVPAIALALLQLGAGEAIVVAAGFGGINLAIGAVEPRVMGDALGLSALVVLVSMVVWGWLLGPVGALVSAPLTMVIKHALAHSEQLRWMAELLGPTPKPSGKSASGEPDSADELRRAA
;
A
#
# COMPACT_ATOMS: atom_id res chain seq x y z
N MET A 1 -24.35 -18.76 35.66
CA MET A 1 -23.04 -19.47 35.69
C MET A 1 -21.96 -18.53 35.18
N ALA A 2 -21.00 -18.13 36.01
CA ALA A 2 -19.90 -17.27 35.62
C ALA A 2 -18.89 -18.10 34.78
N VAL A 3 -18.70 -17.72 33.53
CA VAL A 3 -17.72 -18.35 32.65
C VAL A 3 -16.34 -18.15 33.27
N SER A 4 -15.53 -19.20 33.42
CA SER A 4 -14.19 -19.12 33.96
C SER A 4 -13.30 -18.21 33.09
N LYS A 5 -12.29 -17.53 33.69
CA LYS A 5 -11.38 -16.64 32.96
C LYS A 5 -10.74 -17.35 31.74
N GLY A 6 -10.35 -18.62 31.89
CA GLY A 6 -9.79 -19.42 30.78
C GLY A 6 -10.81 -19.69 29.68
N ALA A 7 -12.04 -20.04 30.01
CA ALA A 7 -13.08 -20.24 29.00
C ALA A 7 -13.43 -18.94 28.25
N ARG A 8 -13.38 -17.78 28.90
CA ARG A 8 -13.56 -16.48 28.23
C ARG A 8 -12.46 -16.20 27.22
N ILE A 9 -11.19 -16.47 27.57
CA ILE A 9 -10.05 -16.29 26.65
C ILE A 9 -10.20 -17.21 25.42
N ILE A 10 -10.54 -18.49 25.64
CA ILE A 10 -10.75 -19.45 24.55
C ILE A 10 -11.90 -19.00 23.64
N LEU A 11 -13.01 -18.52 24.21
CA LEU A 11 -14.15 -18.02 23.43
C LEU A 11 -13.75 -16.78 22.59
N ILE A 12 -12.97 -15.85 23.15
CA ILE A 12 -12.49 -14.67 22.41
C ILE A 12 -11.58 -15.10 21.26
N LEU A 13 -10.62 -15.99 21.52
CA LEU A 13 -9.72 -16.50 20.48
C LEU A 13 -10.49 -17.25 19.38
N ALA A 14 -11.42 -18.12 19.77
CA ALA A 14 -12.28 -18.81 18.80
C ALA A 14 -13.11 -17.83 17.96
N SER A 15 -13.68 -16.80 18.58
CA SER A 15 -14.43 -15.76 17.87
C SER A 15 -13.56 -14.99 16.87
N ILE A 16 -12.32 -14.64 17.24
CA ILE A 16 -11.37 -13.97 16.34
C ILE A 16 -11.06 -14.85 15.13
N ILE A 17 -10.82 -16.15 15.36
CA ILE A 17 -10.52 -17.11 14.27
C ILE A 17 -11.74 -17.25 13.35
N VAL A 18 -12.95 -17.40 13.91
CA VAL A 18 -14.19 -17.54 13.12
C VAL A 18 -14.46 -16.27 12.30
N ILE A 19 -14.31 -15.08 12.90
CA ILE A 19 -14.46 -13.80 12.20
C ILE A 19 -13.41 -13.68 11.09
N GLY A 20 -12.14 -13.99 11.37
CA GLY A 20 -11.07 -13.97 10.38
C GLY A 20 -11.33 -14.94 9.22
N ALA A 21 -11.77 -16.17 9.51
CA ALA A 21 -12.16 -17.14 8.48
C ALA A 21 -13.36 -16.63 7.66
N GLY A 22 -14.36 -16.02 8.30
CA GLY A 22 -15.51 -15.40 7.64
C GLY A 22 -15.10 -14.27 6.69
N ILE A 23 -14.23 -13.36 7.14
CA ILE A 23 -13.70 -12.28 6.30
C ILE A 23 -12.93 -12.85 5.10
N LYS A 24 -12.10 -13.86 5.31
CA LYS A 24 -11.32 -14.51 4.27
C LYS A 24 -12.21 -15.19 3.23
N LEU A 25 -13.27 -15.87 3.63
CA LEU A 25 -14.27 -16.46 2.74
C LEU A 25 -15.04 -15.39 1.96
N ALA A 26 -15.35 -14.26 2.60
CA ALA A 26 -16.02 -13.14 1.98
C ALA A 26 -15.09 -12.23 1.15
N ALA A 27 -13.77 -12.46 1.14
CA ALA A 27 -12.80 -11.64 0.44
C ALA A 27 -13.13 -11.37 -1.03
N PRO A 28 -13.61 -12.34 -1.84
CA PRO A 28 -13.99 -12.08 -3.23
C PRO A 28 -15.08 -11.01 -3.40
N LEU A 29 -15.94 -10.84 -2.39
CA LEU A 29 -16.98 -9.81 -2.37
C LEU A 29 -16.49 -8.51 -1.72
N LEU A 30 -15.69 -8.62 -0.67
CA LEU A 30 -15.20 -7.47 0.11
C LEU A 30 -14.14 -6.67 -0.66
N VAL A 31 -13.24 -7.35 -1.38
CA VAL A 31 -12.13 -6.69 -2.08
C VAL A 31 -12.62 -5.69 -3.13
N PRO A 32 -13.56 -6.00 -4.05
CA PRO A 32 -14.10 -5.00 -4.98
C PRO A 32 -14.77 -3.81 -4.27
N VAL A 33 -15.50 -4.06 -3.18
CA VAL A 33 -16.15 -2.99 -2.40
C VAL A 33 -15.12 -2.08 -1.73
N LEU A 34 -14.06 -2.64 -1.16
CA LEU A 34 -12.99 -1.86 -0.55
C LEU A 34 -12.23 -1.03 -1.59
N VAL A 35 -11.85 -1.64 -2.71
CA VAL A 35 -11.19 -0.91 -3.82
C VAL A 35 -12.07 0.24 -4.31
N ALA A 36 -13.36 -0.03 -4.54
CA ALA A 36 -14.33 0.98 -4.94
C ALA A 36 -14.46 2.10 -3.89
N SER A 37 -14.45 1.75 -2.60
CA SER A 37 -14.52 2.74 -1.51
C SER A 37 -13.31 3.67 -1.54
N PHE A 38 -12.10 3.16 -1.77
CA PHE A 38 -10.89 3.98 -1.86
C PHE A 38 -10.90 4.88 -3.10
N ILE A 39 -11.29 4.36 -4.25
CA ILE A 39 -11.44 5.17 -5.46
C ILE A 39 -12.48 6.27 -5.21
N ALA A 40 -13.66 5.92 -4.68
CA ALA A 40 -14.72 6.88 -4.38
C ALA A 40 -14.27 7.95 -3.37
N ILE A 41 -13.50 7.62 -2.32
CA ILE A 41 -12.97 8.58 -1.35
C ILE A 41 -12.03 9.59 -2.03
N VAL A 42 -11.21 9.16 -2.97
CA VAL A 42 -10.30 10.05 -3.71
C VAL A 42 -11.06 10.92 -4.72
N THR A 43 -12.08 10.36 -5.38
CA THR A 43 -12.82 11.03 -6.45
C THR A 43 -13.96 11.90 -5.91
N ALA A 44 -14.55 11.57 -4.74
CA ALA A 44 -15.68 12.30 -4.16
C ALA A 44 -15.44 13.81 -3.99
N PRO A 45 -14.27 14.32 -3.54
CA PRO A 45 -14.02 15.75 -3.45
C PRO A 45 -14.13 16.47 -4.80
N ILE A 46 -13.70 15.82 -5.88
CA ILE A 46 -13.76 16.36 -7.24
C ILE A 46 -15.22 16.45 -7.69
N VAL A 47 -16.01 15.38 -7.47
CA VAL A 47 -17.45 15.34 -7.79
C VAL A 47 -18.21 16.41 -7.00
N MET A 48 -17.95 16.53 -5.69
CA MET A 48 -18.57 17.54 -4.84
C MET A 48 -18.22 18.96 -5.30
N TRP A 49 -16.98 19.20 -5.68
CA TRP A 49 -16.54 20.51 -6.21
C TRP A 49 -17.30 20.89 -7.50
N PHE A 50 -17.64 19.94 -8.38
CA PHE A 50 -18.50 20.18 -9.53
C PHE A 50 -19.95 20.48 -9.10
N CYS A 51 -20.50 19.72 -8.16
CA CYS A 51 -21.84 19.92 -7.62
C CYS A 51 -21.99 21.30 -6.95
N ASP A 52 -20.98 21.73 -6.16
CA ASP A 52 -20.94 23.04 -5.48
C ASP A 52 -20.92 24.21 -6.49
N ARG A 53 -20.52 23.95 -7.75
CA ARG A 53 -20.57 24.91 -8.87
C ARG A 53 -21.85 24.88 -9.69
N GLY A 54 -22.86 24.13 -9.25
CA GLY A 54 -24.16 24.04 -9.91
C GLY A 54 -24.22 23.01 -11.04
N VAL A 55 -23.22 22.15 -11.21
CA VAL A 55 -23.27 21.05 -12.17
C VAL A 55 -24.24 19.98 -11.65
N PRO A 56 -25.20 19.50 -12.50
CA PRO A 56 -26.10 18.43 -12.09
C PRO A 56 -25.32 17.20 -11.57
N THR A 57 -25.81 16.62 -10.48
CA THR A 57 -25.15 15.47 -9.81
C THR A 57 -24.80 14.33 -10.75
N LEU A 58 -25.74 14.01 -11.69
CA LEU A 58 -25.49 12.96 -12.69
C LEU A 58 -24.26 13.27 -13.55
N VAL A 59 -24.11 14.51 -14.00
CA VAL A 59 -22.99 14.93 -14.86
C VAL A 59 -21.69 14.94 -14.07
N ALA A 60 -21.72 15.42 -12.80
CA ALA A 60 -20.56 15.43 -11.92
C ALA A 60 -20.06 14.01 -11.62
N VAL A 61 -20.97 13.08 -11.34
CA VAL A 61 -20.64 11.66 -11.11
C VAL A 61 -20.09 11.00 -12.37
N LEU A 62 -20.71 11.23 -13.54
CA LEU A 62 -20.20 10.70 -14.81
C LEU A 62 -18.82 11.26 -15.14
N ALA A 63 -18.55 12.53 -14.85
CA ALA A 63 -17.21 13.12 -15.01
C ALA A 63 -16.18 12.47 -14.06
N GLY A 64 -16.56 12.21 -12.80
CA GLY A 64 -15.72 11.48 -11.86
C GLY A 64 -15.41 10.05 -12.33
N LEU A 65 -16.44 9.32 -12.79
CA LEU A 65 -16.25 7.97 -13.34
C LEU A 65 -15.36 7.96 -14.59
N LEU A 66 -15.53 8.94 -15.47
CA LEU A 66 -14.66 9.08 -16.64
C LEU A 66 -13.21 9.32 -16.24
N LEU A 67 -12.98 10.13 -15.20
CA LEU A 67 -11.66 10.34 -14.63
C LEU A 67 -11.07 9.02 -14.07
N ASP A 68 -11.86 8.24 -13.33
CA ASP A 68 -11.44 6.96 -12.77
C ASP A 68 -11.10 5.94 -13.87
N VAL A 69 -11.93 5.87 -14.93
CA VAL A 69 -11.66 5.03 -16.11
C VAL A 69 -10.41 5.49 -16.83
N ALA A 70 -10.22 6.80 -17.01
CA ALA A 70 -9.04 7.35 -17.66
C ALA A 70 -7.77 7.07 -16.84
N ALA A 71 -7.82 7.23 -15.52
CA ALA A 71 -6.71 6.92 -14.62
C ALA A 71 -6.38 5.41 -14.62
N GLY A 72 -7.42 4.56 -14.55
CA GLY A 72 -7.25 3.10 -14.66
C GLY A 72 -6.66 2.67 -15.99
N ALA A 73 -7.12 3.25 -17.10
CA ALA A 73 -6.58 2.98 -18.44
C ALA A 73 -5.15 3.48 -18.59
N ALA A 74 -4.82 4.67 -18.06
CA ALA A 74 -3.48 5.25 -18.09
C ALA A 74 -2.43 4.39 -17.34
N LEU A 75 -2.86 3.60 -16.36
CA LEU A 75 -1.99 2.66 -15.64
C LEU A 75 -2.08 1.24 -16.20
N GLY A 76 -3.29 0.78 -16.48
CA GLY A 76 -3.56 -0.62 -16.85
C GLY A 76 -3.07 -0.97 -18.26
N ILE A 77 -3.26 -0.08 -19.25
CA ILE A 77 -2.83 -0.34 -20.62
C ILE A 77 -1.29 -0.44 -20.72
N PRO A 78 -0.51 0.53 -20.17
CA PRO A 78 0.94 0.40 -20.17
C PRO A 78 1.44 -0.80 -19.36
N LEU A 79 0.79 -1.13 -18.24
CA LEU A 79 1.14 -2.30 -17.45
C LEU A 79 0.93 -3.59 -18.23
N ALA A 80 -0.21 -3.76 -18.88
CA ALA A 80 -0.50 -4.93 -19.71
C ALA A 80 0.52 -5.06 -20.85
N GLY A 81 0.84 -3.96 -21.54
CA GLY A 81 1.86 -3.93 -22.59
C GLY A 81 3.26 -4.28 -22.06
N ALA A 82 3.65 -3.75 -20.90
CA ALA A 82 4.93 -4.04 -20.29
C ALA A 82 5.05 -5.51 -19.84
N VAL A 83 3.97 -6.07 -19.26
CA VAL A 83 3.90 -7.49 -18.90
C VAL A 83 4.00 -8.38 -20.14
N ALA A 84 3.28 -8.05 -21.23
CA ALA A 84 3.36 -8.78 -22.49
C ALA A 84 4.79 -8.78 -23.05
N THR A 85 5.42 -7.61 -23.14
CA THR A 85 6.81 -7.47 -23.60
C THR A 85 7.78 -8.28 -22.73
N PHE A 86 7.59 -8.24 -21.40
CA PHE A 86 8.41 -9.05 -20.49
C PHE A 86 8.24 -10.55 -20.76
N THR A 87 6.99 -10.99 -20.91
CA THR A 87 6.66 -12.41 -21.14
C THR A 87 7.25 -12.92 -22.46
N GLU A 88 7.22 -12.12 -23.53
CA GLU A 88 7.81 -12.46 -24.83
C GLU A 88 9.33 -12.62 -24.76
N ARG A 89 10.00 -11.90 -23.85
CA ARG A 89 11.45 -11.97 -23.66
C ARG A 89 11.92 -13.03 -22.66
N VAL A 90 11.01 -13.67 -21.93
CA VAL A 90 11.37 -14.71 -20.94
C VAL A 90 12.26 -15.81 -21.54
N PRO A 91 12.02 -16.34 -22.77
CA PRO A 91 12.92 -17.35 -23.37
C PRO A 91 14.35 -16.84 -23.57
N GLU A 92 14.52 -15.55 -23.94
CA GLU A 92 15.83 -14.90 -24.08
C GLU A 92 16.55 -14.80 -22.73
N TYR A 93 15.85 -14.36 -21.68
CA TYR A 93 16.39 -14.32 -20.32
C TYR A 93 16.78 -15.70 -19.80
N ALA A 94 16.05 -16.73 -20.18
CA ALA A 94 16.35 -18.11 -19.87
C ALA A 94 17.68 -18.56 -20.45
N THR A 95 17.92 -18.25 -21.74
CA THR A 95 19.20 -18.58 -22.39
C THR A 95 20.37 -17.80 -21.79
N MET A 96 20.18 -16.53 -21.43
CA MET A 96 21.16 -15.73 -20.70
C MET A 96 21.50 -16.35 -19.34
N LEU A 97 20.49 -16.78 -18.58
CA LEU A 97 20.68 -17.43 -17.31
C LEU A 97 21.49 -18.72 -17.43
N ALA A 98 21.11 -19.58 -18.37
CA ALA A 98 21.83 -20.83 -18.64
C ALA A 98 23.31 -20.58 -18.98
N GLY A 99 23.59 -19.56 -19.82
CA GLY A 99 24.96 -19.15 -20.14
C GLY A 99 25.74 -18.69 -18.92
N ARG A 100 25.15 -17.84 -18.06
CA ARG A 100 25.80 -17.36 -16.83
C ARG A 100 26.05 -18.49 -15.82
N MET A 101 25.12 -19.43 -15.69
CA MET A 101 25.28 -20.58 -14.83
C MET A 101 26.42 -21.48 -15.32
N HIS A 102 26.51 -21.71 -16.63
CA HIS A 102 27.61 -22.49 -17.21
C HIS A 102 28.98 -21.80 -17.00
N GLU A 103 29.09 -20.48 -17.15
CA GLU A 103 30.31 -19.72 -16.82
C GLU A 103 30.67 -19.90 -15.33
N ALA A 104 29.69 -19.84 -14.44
CA ALA A 104 29.89 -20.03 -12.99
C ALA A 104 30.38 -21.47 -12.69
N GLU A 105 29.77 -22.49 -13.30
CA GLU A 105 30.19 -23.90 -13.15
C GLU A 105 31.65 -24.09 -13.57
N LEU A 106 32.07 -23.54 -14.72
CA LEU A 106 33.44 -23.59 -15.19
C LEU A 106 34.40 -22.89 -14.23
N TRP A 107 33.99 -21.75 -13.66
CA TRP A 107 34.78 -21.02 -12.69
C TRP A 107 35.00 -21.77 -11.36
N PHE A 108 33.96 -22.47 -10.86
CA PHE A 108 34.02 -23.32 -9.68
C PHE A 108 34.82 -24.60 -9.94
N ALA A 109 34.61 -25.25 -11.09
CA ALA A 109 35.32 -26.45 -11.50
C ALA A 109 36.83 -26.18 -11.60
N ALA A 110 37.24 -25.02 -12.12
CA ALA A 110 38.66 -24.61 -12.19
C ALA A 110 39.31 -24.45 -10.81
N ARG A 111 38.51 -24.36 -9.74
CA ARG A 111 38.97 -24.29 -8.32
C ARG A 111 38.77 -25.60 -7.55
N GLY A 112 38.43 -26.68 -8.25
CA GLY A 112 38.20 -28.00 -7.64
C GLY A 112 36.87 -28.14 -6.90
N LEU A 113 35.95 -27.18 -7.06
CA LEU A 113 34.62 -27.21 -6.50
C LEU A 113 33.62 -27.66 -7.58
N TYR A 114 33.21 -28.91 -7.54
CA TYR A 114 32.20 -29.45 -8.44
C TYR A 114 30.84 -29.17 -7.81
N LEU A 115 30.07 -28.27 -8.41
CA LEU A 115 28.66 -28.08 -8.09
C LEU A 115 27.92 -29.23 -8.75
N GLU A 116 27.47 -30.22 -7.99
CA GLU A 116 26.43 -31.11 -8.48
C GLU A 116 25.23 -30.24 -8.87
N SER A 117 24.85 -30.25 -10.14
CA SER A 117 23.74 -29.49 -10.65
C SER A 117 22.44 -30.04 -10.04
N VAL A 118 22.09 -29.55 -8.84
CA VAL A 118 20.87 -29.91 -8.10
C VAL A 118 19.63 -29.38 -8.80
N TYR A 119 19.81 -28.44 -9.74
CA TYR A 119 18.71 -27.85 -10.52
C TYR A 119 19.05 -27.86 -12.01
N ASP A 120 18.19 -28.51 -12.77
CA ASP A 120 18.18 -28.35 -14.23
C ASP A 120 17.59 -26.96 -14.57
N PHE A 121 18.47 -25.97 -14.69
CA PHE A 121 18.11 -24.58 -15.07
C PHE A 121 17.81 -24.45 -16.56
N SER A 122 17.82 -25.54 -17.33
CA SER A 122 17.46 -25.54 -18.74
C SER A 122 15.97 -25.23 -18.98
N GLU A 123 15.12 -25.44 -17.94
CA GLU A 123 13.73 -25.02 -17.95
C GLU A 123 13.50 -23.94 -16.87
N PRO A 124 13.50 -22.64 -17.22
CA PRO A 124 13.27 -21.56 -16.26
C PRO A 124 11.77 -21.45 -15.92
N THR A 125 11.21 -22.56 -15.42
CA THR A 125 9.79 -22.66 -15.04
C THR A 125 9.36 -21.58 -14.05
N TRP A 126 10.29 -21.11 -13.19
CA TRP A 126 9.99 -20.05 -12.25
C TRP A 126 9.76 -18.69 -12.94
N MET A 127 10.53 -18.35 -14.00
CA MET A 127 10.32 -17.12 -14.77
C MET A 127 9.00 -17.16 -15.55
N LEU A 128 8.70 -18.31 -16.17
CA LEU A 128 7.42 -18.53 -16.85
C LEU A 128 6.26 -18.47 -15.88
N ASN A 129 6.39 -19.08 -14.70
CA ASN A 129 5.38 -19.00 -13.66
C ASN A 129 5.19 -17.56 -13.17
N MET A 130 6.25 -16.80 -12.95
CA MET A 130 6.17 -15.39 -12.56
C MET A 130 5.46 -14.56 -13.64
N ALA A 131 5.82 -14.72 -14.91
CA ALA A 131 5.18 -14.02 -16.01
C ALA A 131 3.69 -14.41 -16.14
N THR A 132 3.37 -15.70 -16.01
CA THR A 132 1.99 -16.21 -16.04
C THR A 132 1.16 -15.63 -14.89
N VAL A 133 1.71 -15.61 -13.68
CA VAL A 133 1.05 -15.04 -12.50
C VAL A 133 0.81 -13.54 -12.70
N MET A 134 1.80 -12.79 -13.21
CA MET A 134 1.64 -11.37 -13.52
C MET A 134 0.54 -11.12 -14.57
N ALA A 135 0.52 -11.92 -15.64
CA ALA A 135 -0.50 -11.83 -16.68
C ALA A 135 -1.91 -12.17 -16.15
N GLN A 136 -2.04 -13.19 -15.31
CA GLN A 136 -3.31 -13.55 -14.67
C GLN A 136 -3.82 -12.46 -13.74
N TYR A 137 -2.95 -11.85 -12.92
CA TYR A 137 -3.33 -10.73 -12.07
C TYR A 137 -3.76 -9.52 -12.90
N ALA A 138 -3.04 -9.18 -13.96
CA ALA A 138 -3.42 -8.09 -14.85
C ALA A 138 -4.80 -8.34 -15.51
N ALA A 139 -5.06 -9.55 -16.00
CA ALA A 139 -6.35 -9.93 -16.56
C ALA A 139 -7.48 -9.91 -15.52
N SER A 140 -7.22 -10.35 -14.29
CA SER A 140 -8.22 -10.35 -13.22
C SER A 140 -8.59 -8.92 -12.79
N LEU A 141 -7.65 -7.99 -12.78
CA LEU A 141 -7.92 -6.57 -12.50
C LEU A 141 -8.87 -5.98 -13.53
N VAL A 142 -8.64 -6.26 -14.81
CA VAL A 142 -9.52 -5.77 -15.90
C VAL A 142 -10.94 -6.34 -15.76
N SER A 143 -11.08 -7.65 -15.49
CA SER A 143 -12.40 -8.28 -15.36
C SER A 143 -13.21 -7.77 -14.17
N GLN A 144 -12.56 -7.38 -13.08
CA GLN A 144 -13.22 -6.83 -11.89
C GLN A 144 -13.53 -5.34 -12.02
N MET A 145 -12.94 -4.63 -12.98
CA MET A 145 -13.03 -3.18 -13.11
C MET A 145 -14.47 -2.71 -13.34
N VAL A 146 -15.27 -3.45 -14.10
CA VAL A 146 -16.69 -3.11 -14.35
C VAL A 146 -17.48 -3.12 -13.04
N LEU A 147 -17.32 -4.14 -12.21
CA LEU A 147 -17.98 -4.23 -10.92
C LEU A 147 -17.52 -3.10 -9.98
N VAL A 148 -16.22 -2.86 -9.92
CA VAL A 148 -15.64 -1.79 -9.09
C VAL A 148 -16.19 -0.44 -9.51
N LEU A 149 -16.19 -0.11 -10.81
CA LEU A 149 -16.72 1.16 -11.32
C LEU A 149 -18.23 1.33 -11.07
N LEU A 150 -18.98 0.24 -11.16
CA LEU A 150 -20.40 0.25 -10.81
C LEU A 150 -20.60 0.62 -9.33
N ILE A 151 -19.82 0.01 -8.43
CA ILE A 151 -19.87 0.32 -7.00
C ILE A 151 -19.42 1.75 -6.74
N VAL A 152 -18.36 2.23 -7.40
CA VAL A 152 -17.88 3.62 -7.32
C VAL A 152 -18.99 4.57 -7.72
N ALA A 153 -19.70 4.30 -8.82
CA ALA A 153 -20.82 5.12 -9.27
C ALA A 153 -21.88 5.28 -8.18
N PHE A 154 -22.35 4.18 -7.60
CA PHE A 154 -23.33 4.22 -6.52
C PHE A 154 -22.79 4.95 -5.28
N MET A 155 -21.54 4.73 -4.91
CA MET A 155 -20.90 5.42 -3.79
C MET A 155 -20.80 6.93 -4.02
N LEU A 156 -20.44 7.36 -5.21
CA LEU A 156 -20.36 8.78 -5.56
C LEU A 156 -21.74 9.43 -5.55
N PHE A 157 -22.78 8.75 -6.08
CA PHE A 157 -24.17 9.23 -5.98
C PHE A 157 -24.60 9.37 -4.52
N GLU A 158 -24.31 8.37 -3.68
CA GLU A 158 -24.64 8.40 -2.25
C GLU A 158 -23.89 9.51 -1.51
N ALA A 159 -22.61 9.72 -1.84
CA ALA A 159 -21.75 10.73 -1.22
C ALA A 159 -22.30 12.16 -1.40
N THR A 160 -22.99 12.46 -2.51
CA THR A 160 -23.57 13.79 -2.74
C THR A 160 -24.74 14.10 -1.81
N GLY A 161 -25.48 13.09 -1.35
CA GLY A 161 -26.62 13.25 -0.43
C GLY A 161 -26.29 12.91 1.04
N ILE A 162 -25.09 12.42 1.33
CA ILE A 162 -24.73 11.89 2.66
C ILE A 162 -24.81 12.97 3.75
N ARG A 163 -24.44 14.23 3.44
CA ARG A 163 -24.47 15.34 4.41
C ARG A 163 -25.89 15.62 4.89
N GLU A 164 -26.88 15.61 4.01
CA GLU A 164 -28.29 15.84 4.36
C GLU A 164 -28.85 14.68 5.19
N LYS A 165 -28.50 13.44 4.85
CA LYS A 165 -28.89 12.25 5.62
C LYS A 165 -28.29 12.28 7.01
N LEU A 166 -27.00 12.55 7.14
CA LEU A 166 -26.31 12.65 8.44
C LEU A 166 -26.88 13.78 9.29
N ALA A 167 -27.22 14.94 8.71
CA ALA A 167 -27.79 16.06 9.43
C ALA A 167 -29.14 15.73 10.11
N ARG A 168 -29.84 14.68 9.64
CA ARG A 168 -31.12 14.25 10.22
C ARG A 168 -30.98 13.25 11.37
N ILE A 169 -29.85 12.53 11.46
CA ILE A 169 -29.69 11.40 12.38
C ILE A 169 -28.52 11.54 13.36
N ALA A 170 -27.56 12.42 13.06
CA ALA A 170 -26.34 12.60 13.83
C ALA A 170 -26.24 14.00 14.44
N THR A 171 -25.57 14.11 15.58
CA THR A 171 -25.26 15.39 16.20
C THR A 171 -24.19 16.16 15.41
N PRO A 172 -24.13 17.49 15.49
CA PRO A 172 -23.09 18.29 14.82
C PRO A 172 -21.66 17.83 15.16
N SER A 173 -21.40 17.41 16.39
CA SER A 173 -20.11 16.86 16.82
C SER A 173 -19.75 15.56 16.11
N GLN A 174 -20.70 14.62 16.00
CA GLN A 174 -20.51 13.34 15.29
C GLN A 174 -20.26 13.55 13.78
N ILE A 175 -20.95 14.51 13.17
CA ILE A 175 -20.72 14.86 11.76
C ILE A 175 -19.32 15.44 11.57
N GLN A 176 -18.88 16.30 12.48
CA GLN A 176 -17.55 16.91 12.45
C GLN A 176 -16.45 15.84 12.59
N GLU A 177 -16.60 14.90 13.53
CA GLU A 177 -15.67 13.80 13.77
C GLU A 177 -15.58 12.87 12.56
N LEU A 178 -16.73 12.45 12.01
CA LEU A 178 -16.77 11.60 10.80
C LEU A 178 -16.13 12.30 9.59
N SER A 179 -16.39 13.61 9.44
CA SER A 179 -15.80 14.42 8.38
C SER A 179 -14.29 14.60 8.57
N ALA A 180 -13.79 14.66 9.81
CA ALA A 180 -12.37 14.71 10.11
C ALA A 180 -11.69 13.39 9.76
N ALA A 181 -12.26 12.26 10.17
CA ALA A 181 -11.76 10.92 9.83
C ALA A 181 -11.71 10.69 8.30
N ALA A 182 -12.78 11.07 7.59
CA ALA A 182 -12.81 10.97 6.14
C ALA A 182 -11.73 11.83 5.47
N ARG A 183 -11.47 13.04 5.99
CA ARG A 183 -10.40 13.92 5.49
C ARG A 183 -9.01 13.34 5.74
N GLU A 184 -8.77 12.73 6.91
CA GLU A 184 -7.48 12.07 7.20
C GLU A 184 -7.22 10.94 6.21
N VAL A 185 -8.19 10.04 5.99
CA VAL A 185 -8.07 8.94 5.03
C VAL A 185 -7.83 9.47 3.62
N ASN A 186 -8.59 10.50 3.20
CA ASN A 186 -8.42 11.12 1.88
C ASN A 186 -7.03 11.75 1.72
N THR A 187 -6.57 12.53 2.71
CA THR A 187 -5.24 13.16 2.70
C THR A 187 -4.14 12.10 2.59
N TYR A 188 -4.27 11.00 3.36
CA TYR A 188 -3.35 9.88 3.26
C TYR A 188 -3.32 9.27 1.87
N LEU A 189 -4.51 8.94 1.30
CA LEU A 189 -4.61 8.29 -0.02
C LEU A 189 -4.04 9.17 -1.13
N VAL A 190 -4.36 10.47 -1.13
CA VAL A 190 -3.83 11.43 -2.12
C VAL A 190 -2.33 11.57 -2.00
N ALA A 191 -1.82 11.79 -0.77
CA ALA A 191 -0.39 11.92 -0.53
C ALA A 191 0.36 10.63 -0.95
N LYS A 192 -0.17 9.46 -0.58
CA LYS A 192 0.43 8.16 -0.94
C LYS A 192 0.41 7.94 -2.45
N THR A 193 -0.67 8.32 -3.14
CA THR A 193 -0.75 8.23 -4.61
C THR A 193 0.31 9.10 -5.28
N ILE A 194 0.48 10.35 -4.83
CA ILE A 194 1.50 11.26 -5.38
C ILE A 194 2.91 10.71 -5.14
N LEU A 195 3.22 10.27 -3.92
CA LEU A 195 4.52 9.70 -3.58
C LEU A 195 4.79 8.40 -4.34
N SER A 196 3.77 7.56 -4.51
CA SER A 196 3.88 6.33 -5.32
C SER A 196 4.15 6.64 -6.78
N LEU A 197 3.45 7.64 -7.35
CA LEU A 197 3.68 8.07 -8.72
C LEU A 197 5.10 8.61 -8.90
N LEU A 198 5.59 9.42 -7.96
CA LEU A 198 6.96 9.92 -7.98
C LEU A 198 7.97 8.76 -7.91
N THR A 199 7.74 7.79 -7.01
CA THR A 199 8.58 6.58 -6.90
C THR A 199 8.61 5.82 -8.23
N GLY A 200 7.44 5.59 -8.84
CA GLY A 200 7.32 4.88 -10.11
C GLY A 200 8.07 5.58 -11.24
N VAL A 201 7.94 6.91 -11.36
CA VAL A 201 8.65 7.72 -12.37
C VAL A 201 10.16 7.68 -12.16
N LEU A 202 10.62 7.80 -10.90
CA LEU A 202 12.04 7.75 -10.58
C LEU A 202 12.64 6.37 -10.88
N VAL A 203 11.94 5.28 -10.53
CA VAL A 203 12.38 3.91 -10.83
C VAL A 203 12.38 3.65 -12.32
N PHE A 204 11.32 4.06 -13.03
CA PHE A 204 11.28 4.00 -14.51
C PHE A 204 12.49 4.69 -15.12
N GLY A 205 12.72 5.97 -14.74
CA GLY A 205 13.84 6.77 -15.29
C GLY A 205 15.21 6.16 -14.95
N TRP A 206 15.37 5.62 -13.74
CA TRP A 206 16.59 4.95 -13.34
C TRP A 206 16.86 3.69 -14.15
N CYS A 207 15.88 2.78 -14.28
CA CYS A 207 16.02 1.56 -15.07
C CYS A 207 16.24 1.87 -16.55
N TRP A 208 15.54 2.86 -17.11
CA TRP A 208 15.71 3.31 -18.47
C TRP A 208 17.14 3.86 -18.72
N TRP A 209 17.63 4.69 -17.81
CA TRP A 209 18.98 5.27 -17.91
C TRP A 209 20.08 4.20 -17.81
N ARG A 210 19.85 3.17 -17.00
CA ARG A 210 20.81 2.07 -16.85
C ARG A 210 20.69 0.98 -17.92
N GLY A 211 19.71 1.07 -18.81
CA GLY A 211 19.50 0.10 -19.89
C GLY A 211 18.92 -1.24 -19.42
N VAL A 212 18.25 -1.25 -18.27
CA VAL A 212 17.49 -2.43 -17.81
C VAL A 212 16.28 -2.62 -18.71
N ASP A 213 16.06 -3.82 -19.22
CA ASP A 213 14.93 -4.13 -20.10
C ASP A 213 13.58 -3.90 -19.41
N VAL A 214 12.58 -3.54 -20.21
CA VAL A 214 11.20 -3.27 -19.79
C VAL A 214 11.12 -2.30 -18.60
N PRO A 215 11.78 -1.11 -18.66
CA PRO A 215 11.88 -0.19 -17.54
C PRO A 215 10.51 0.29 -17.04
N LEU A 216 9.51 0.36 -17.95
CA LEU A 216 8.14 0.74 -17.62
C LEU A 216 7.49 -0.25 -16.66
N LEU A 217 7.76 -1.54 -16.80
CA LEU A 217 7.26 -2.57 -15.88
C LEU A 217 7.75 -2.32 -14.45
N TRP A 218 9.04 -2.07 -14.29
CA TRP A 218 9.64 -1.83 -12.98
C TRP A 218 9.13 -0.55 -12.33
N GLY A 219 8.96 0.52 -13.12
CA GLY A 219 8.35 1.76 -12.66
C GLY A 219 6.90 1.57 -12.20
N LEU A 220 6.08 0.86 -12.98
CA LEU A 220 4.68 0.59 -12.64
C LEU A 220 4.56 -0.34 -11.42
N LEU A 221 5.42 -1.36 -11.34
CA LEU A 221 5.48 -2.21 -10.15
C LEU A 221 5.90 -1.42 -8.90
N ALA A 222 6.90 -0.55 -9.02
CA ALA A 222 7.31 0.31 -7.92
C ALA A 222 6.18 1.27 -7.50
N TYR A 223 5.43 1.84 -8.45
CA TYR A 223 4.23 2.64 -8.18
C TYR A 223 3.19 1.86 -7.39
N LEU A 224 2.79 0.68 -7.88
CA LEU A 224 1.74 -0.13 -7.25
C LEU A 224 2.17 -0.67 -5.88
N LEU A 225 3.37 -1.23 -5.80
CA LEU A 225 3.86 -1.85 -4.58
C LEU A 225 4.29 -0.84 -3.51
N ASN A 226 4.53 0.43 -3.88
CA ASN A 226 4.83 1.48 -2.91
C ASN A 226 3.68 1.75 -1.91
N TYR A 227 2.44 1.32 -2.22
CA TYR A 227 1.33 1.36 -1.25
C TYR A 227 1.56 0.39 -0.08
N ILE A 228 2.32 -0.68 -0.29
CA ILE A 228 2.70 -1.64 0.76
C ILE A 228 3.97 -1.12 1.46
N PRO A 229 3.88 -0.68 2.73
CA PRO A 229 5.03 -0.09 3.42
C PRO A 229 6.21 -1.03 3.49
N THR A 230 7.41 -0.56 3.21
CA THR A 230 8.71 -1.24 3.29
C THR A 230 8.85 -2.48 2.41
N VAL A 231 7.94 -3.45 2.50
CA VAL A 231 8.01 -4.75 1.80
C VAL A 231 7.75 -4.58 0.30
N GLY A 232 6.84 -3.68 -0.09
CA GLY A 232 6.48 -3.49 -1.49
C GLY A 232 7.63 -3.05 -2.37
N GLN A 233 8.47 -2.18 -1.86
CA GLN A 233 9.64 -1.67 -2.59
C GLN A 233 10.73 -2.74 -2.77
N ILE A 234 10.90 -3.64 -1.77
CA ILE A 234 11.81 -4.79 -1.88
C ILE A 234 11.30 -5.75 -2.96
N ILE A 235 9.99 -6.07 -2.95
CA ILE A 235 9.38 -6.95 -3.95
C ILE A 235 9.52 -6.36 -5.36
N ALA A 236 9.40 -5.03 -5.52
CA ALA A 236 9.59 -4.36 -6.81
C ALA A 236 11.06 -4.37 -7.27
N ALA A 237 12.01 -4.23 -6.35
CA ALA A 237 13.43 -4.13 -6.66
C ALA A 237 14.06 -5.46 -7.05
N VAL A 238 13.70 -6.56 -6.36
CA VAL A 238 14.33 -7.87 -6.54
C VAL A 238 14.33 -8.35 -7.99
N PRO A 239 13.19 -8.40 -8.71
CA PRO A 239 13.19 -8.88 -10.09
C PRO A 239 13.92 -7.92 -11.05
N ALA A 240 13.86 -6.61 -10.84
CA ALA A 240 14.58 -5.63 -11.65
C ALA A 240 16.11 -5.78 -11.50
N ILE A 241 16.59 -5.98 -10.25
CA ILE A 241 18.00 -6.21 -9.95
C ILE A 241 18.47 -7.55 -10.52
N ALA A 242 17.64 -8.60 -10.39
CA ALA A 242 17.94 -9.91 -10.96
C ALA A 242 18.07 -9.84 -12.49
N LEU A 243 17.18 -9.10 -13.15
CA LEU A 243 17.26 -8.89 -14.59
C LEU A 243 18.51 -8.10 -14.98
N ALA A 244 18.83 -7.02 -14.25
CA ALA A 244 20.06 -6.27 -14.45
C ALA A 244 21.32 -7.14 -14.30
N LEU A 245 21.31 -8.07 -13.33
CA LEU A 245 22.40 -9.03 -13.14
C LEU A 245 22.58 -9.94 -14.35
N LEU A 246 21.48 -10.43 -14.92
CA LEU A 246 21.51 -11.30 -16.09
C LEU A 246 21.97 -10.58 -17.35
N GLN A 247 21.43 -9.38 -17.61
CA GLN A 247 21.67 -8.63 -18.84
C GLN A 247 23.00 -7.87 -18.82
N LEU A 248 23.28 -7.16 -17.74
CA LEU A 248 24.34 -6.15 -17.65
C LEU A 248 25.52 -6.59 -16.80
N GLY A 249 25.34 -7.68 -16.01
CA GLY A 249 26.35 -8.21 -15.11
C GLY A 249 26.33 -7.64 -13.70
N ALA A 250 27.20 -8.18 -12.82
CA ALA A 250 27.16 -7.91 -11.38
C ALA A 250 27.42 -6.44 -11.01
N GLY A 251 28.31 -5.75 -11.74
CA GLY A 251 28.62 -4.34 -11.48
C GLY A 251 27.39 -3.45 -11.67
N GLU A 252 26.68 -3.62 -12.79
CA GLU A 252 25.46 -2.85 -13.06
C GLU A 252 24.30 -3.24 -12.14
N ALA A 253 24.16 -4.51 -11.78
CA ALA A 253 23.16 -4.94 -10.81
C ALA A 253 23.33 -4.22 -9.47
N ILE A 254 24.56 -4.04 -8.98
CA ILE A 254 24.85 -3.28 -7.76
C ILE A 254 24.45 -1.81 -7.92
N VAL A 255 24.74 -1.20 -9.07
CA VAL A 255 24.36 0.20 -9.35
C VAL A 255 22.84 0.34 -9.42
N VAL A 256 22.15 -0.60 -10.07
CA VAL A 256 20.68 -0.63 -10.10
C VAL A 256 20.11 -0.78 -8.69
N ALA A 257 20.63 -1.69 -7.89
CA ALA A 257 20.23 -1.88 -6.49
C ALA A 257 20.46 -0.62 -5.63
N ALA A 258 21.60 0.05 -5.80
CA ALA A 258 21.92 1.30 -5.12
C ALA A 258 20.92 2.41 -5.49
N GLY A 259 20.50 2.49 -6.76
CA GLY A 259 19.48 3.43 -7.22
C GLY A 259 18.11 3.17 -6.57
N PHE A 260 17.65 1.93 -6.56
CA PHE A 260 16.42 1.55 -5.85
C PHE A 260 16.51 1.91 -4.35
N GLY A 261 17.64 1.60 -3.70
CA GLY A 261 17.89 1.96 -2.30
C GLY A 261 17.88 3.47 -2.07
N GLY A 262 18.55 4.24 -2.94
CA GLY A 262 18.59 5.70 -2.87
C GLY A 262 17.23 6.35 -3.08
N ILE A 263 16.45 5.90 -4.08
CA ILE A 263 15.08 6.36 -4.32
C ILE A 263 14.22 6.06 -3.10
N ASN A 264 14.32 4.85 -2.55
CA ASN A 264 13.56 4.40 -1.39
C ASN A 264 13.87 5.25 -0.14
N LEU A 265 15.16 5.51 0.13
CA LEU A 265 15.58 6.37 1.24
C LEU A 265 15.10 7.81 1.06
N ALA A 266 15.18 8.36 -0.15
CA ALA A 266 14.73 9.72 -0.44
C ALA A 266 13.21 9.86 -0.25
N ILE A 267 12.42 8.93 -0.80
CA ILE A 267 10.97 8.92 -0.63
C ILE A 267 10.60 8.70 0.84
N GLY A 268 11.24 7.74 1.53
CA GLY A 268 11.02 7.47 2.96
C GLY A 268 11.33 8.65 3.86
N ALA A 269 12.29 9.52 3.48
CA ALA A 269 12.58 10.76 4.20
C ALA A 269 11.55 11.88 3.95
N VAL A 270 10.92 11.88 2.78
CA VAL A 270 9.89 12.86 2.37
C VAL A 270 8.50 12.45 2.87
N GLU A 271 8.20 11.15 2.86
CA GLU A 271 6.88 10.59 3.21
C GLU A 271 6.33 11.12 4.54
N PRO A 272 7.06 11.15 5.68
CA PRO A 272 6.55 11.70 6.93
C PRO A 272 6.30 13.20 6.88
N ARG A 273 7.05 13.95 6.06
CA ARG A 273 6.86 15.39 5.90
C ARG A 273 5.61 15.75 5.11
N VAL A 274 5.27 14.92 4.11
CA VAL A 274 4.08 15.10 3.27
C VAL A 274 2.83 14.59 3.97
N MET A 275 2.93 13.48 4.67
CA MET A 275 1.79 12.87 5.39
C MET A 275 1.56 13.49 6.76
N GLY A 276 2.57 14.12 7.38
CA GLY A 276 2.47 14.65 8.74
C GLY A 276 2.03 13.54 9.73
N ASP A 277 1.15 13.91 10.65
CA ASP A 277 0.57 12.98 11.63
C ASP A 277 -0.66 12.22 11.06
N ALA A 278 -0.91 12.31 9.73
CA ALA A 278 -2.12 11.76 9.09
C ALA A 278 -2.28 10.24 9.27
N LEU A 279 -1.18 9.49 9.41
CA LEU A 279 -1.29 8.04 9.70
C LEU A 279 -1.83 7.76 11.10
N GLY A 280 -1.41 8.55 12.10
CA GLY A 280 -1.81 8.34 13.49
C GLY A 280 -1.59 6.92 14.02
N LEU A 281 -0.83 6.08 13.31
CA LEU A 281 -0.55 4.68 13.61
C LEU A 281 0.93 4.51 13.95
N SER A 282 1.25 3.57 14.84
CA SER A 282 2.66 3.20 15.07
C SER A 282 3.20 2.38 13.90
N ALA A 283 4.50 2.49 13.63
CA ALA A 283 5.15 1.73 12.54
C ALA A 283 4.96 0.22 12.67
N LEU A 284 4.98 -0.32 13.90
CA LEU A 284 4.72 -1.72 14.17
C LEU A 284 3.27 -2.10 13.78
N VAL A 285 2.30 -1.26 14.13
CA VAL A 285 0.88 -1.50 13.79
C VAL A 285 0.70 -1.50 12.27
N VAL A 286 1.34 -0.58 11.54
CA VAL A 286 1.29 -0.57 10.07
C VAL A 286 1.84 -1.87 9.49
N LEU A 287 2.98 -2.37 10.00
CA LEU A 287 3.56 -3.63 9.54
C LEU A 287 2.68 -4.83 9.86
N VAL A 288 2.17 -4.92 11.09
CA VAL A 288 1.28 -6.02 11.52
C VAL A 288 -0.03 -5.98 10.72
N SER A 289 -0.61 -4.80 10.53
CA SER A 289 -1.84 -4.63 9.75
C SER A 289 -1.66 -5.10 8.30
N MET A 290 -0.51 -4.79 7.68
CA MET A 290 -0.18 -5.27 6.34
C MET A 290 -0.19 -6.80 6.27
N VAL A 291 0.43 -7.48 7.24
CA VAL A 291 0.45 -8.96 7.29
C VAL A 291 -0.96 -9.52 7.49
N VAL A 292 -1.71 -8.95 8.44
CA VAL A 292 -3.07 -9.40 8.75
C VAL A 292 -4.02 -9.20 7.57
N TRP A 293 -4.06 -7.98 7.01
CA TRP A 293 -4.94 -7.67 5.89
C TRP A 293 -4.50 -8.37 4.59
N GLY A 294 -3.17 -8.54 4.40
CA GLY A 294 -2.63 -9.31 3.30
C GLY A 294 -3.01 -10.79 3.38
N TRP A 295 -3.02 -11.37 4.57
CA TRP A 295 -3.48 -12.75 4.77
C TRP A 295 -5.00 -12.92 4.61
N LEU A 296 -5.80 -11.93 5.06
CA LEU A 296 -7.26 -11.97 4.99
C LEU A 296 -7.79 -11.69 3.59
N LEU A 297 -7.29 -10.66 2.92
CA LEU A 297 -7.83 -10.09 1.68
C LEU A 297 -6.86 -10.20 0.48
N GLY A 298 -5.72 -10.89 0.67
CA GLY A 298 -4.71 -11.03 -0.37
C GLY A 298 -3.91 -9.74 -0.64
N PRO A 299 -3.25 -9.64 -1.82
CA PRO A 299 -2.40 -8.50 -2.17
C PRO A 299 -3.11 -7.15 -2.05
N VAL A 300 -4.39 -7.07 -2.43
CA VAL A 300 -5.19 -5.85 -2.29
C VAL A 300 -5.35 -5.47 -0.82
N GLY A 301 -5.56 -6.44 0.07
CA GLY A 301 -5.61 -6.19 1.51
C GLY A 301 -4.32 -5.59 2.04
N ALA A 302 -3.16 -6.04 1.57
CA ALA A 302 -1.87 -5.46 1.94
C ALA A 302 -1.75 -4.00 1.45
N LEU A 303 -2.21 -3.70 0.23
CA LEU A 303 -2.20 -2.34 -0.35
C LEU A 303 -3.05 -1.36 0.47
N VAL A 304 -4.23 -1.80 0.90
CA VAL A 304 -5.21 -0.96 1.62
C VAL A 304 -5.12 -1.08 3.14
N SER A 305 -4.12 -1.78 3.66
CA SER A 305 -3.99 -2.11 5.10
C SER A 305 -3.94 -0.88 6.00
N ALA A 306 -3.17 0.14 5.62
CA ALA A 306 -3.01 1.36 6.41
C ALA A 306 -4.33 2.14 6.53
N PRO A 307 -5.02 2.55 5.44
CA PRO A 307 -6.28 3.26 5.54
C PRO A 307 -7.39 2.42 6.22
N LEU A 308 -7.41 1.11 5.99
CA LEU A 308 -8.38 0.23 6.65
C LEU A 308 -8.17 0.19 8.17
N THR A 309 -6.91 0.15 8.61
CA THR A 309 -6.57 0.18 10.04
C THR A 309 -6.85 1.56 10.65
N MET A 310 -6.67 2.66 9.90
CA MET A 310 -7.07 4.00 10.32
C MET A 310 -8.59 4.07 10.59
N VAL A 311 -9.41 3.55 9.69
CA VAL A 311 -10.88 3.49 9.89
C VAL A 311 -11.24 2.69 11.13
N ILE A 312 -10.62 1.53 11.34
CA ILE A 312 -10.83 0.72 12.55
C ILE A 312 -10.40 1.47 13.80
N LYS A 313 -9.24 2.12 13.80
CA LYS A 313 -8.78 2.93 14.92
C LYS A 313 -9.78 4.01 15.28
N HIS A 314 -10.31 4.74 14.29
CA HIS A 314 -11.34 5.75 14.52
C HIS A 314 -12.62 5.13 15.11
N ALA A 315 -13.07 3.98 14.59
CA ALA A 315 -14.23 3.27 15.14
C ALA A 315 -14.02 2.84 16.61
N LEU A 316 -12.82 2.35 16.95
CA LEU A 316 -12.46 1.96 18.32
C LEU A 316 -12.35 3.16 19.27
N ALA A 317 -11.88 4.31 18.79
CA ALA A 317 -11.74 5.53 19.57
C ALA A 317 -13.09 6.07 20.09
N HIS A 318 -14.19 5.79 19.37
CA HIS A 318 -15.54 6.22 19.74
C HIS A 318 -16.22 5.28 20.75
N SER A 319 -15.64 4.11 21.03
CA SER A 319 -16.18 3.17 22.03
C SER A 319 -15.48 3.39 23.37
N GLU A 320 -16.25 3.75 24.42
CA GLU A 320 -15.70 3.89 25.78
C GLU A 320 -14.95 2.64 26.26
N GLN A 321 -15.40 1.45 25.85
CA GLN A 321 -14.81 0.17 26.25
C GLN A 321 -13.57 -0.19 25.47
N LEU A 322 -13.42 0.29 24.22
CA LEU A 322 -12.34 -0.11 23.29
C LEU A 322 -11.35 1.02 23.00
N ARG A 323 -11.53 2.21 23.60
CA ARG A 323 -10.66 3.38 23.40
C ARG A 323 -9.18 3.08 23.68
N TRP A 324 -8.89 2.27 24.70
CA TRP A 324 -7.54 1.85 25.02
C TRP A 324 -6.86 1.10 23.85
N MET A 325 -7.63 0.36 23.03
CA MET A 325 -7.09 -0.28 21.82
C MET A 325 -6.73 0.75 20.77
N ALA A 326 -7.54 1.80 20.60
CA ALA A 326 -7.24 2.88 19.67
C ALA A 326 -5.96 3.64 20.07
N GLU A 327 -5.71 3.79 21.39
CA GLU A 327 -4.48 4.39 21.91
C GLU A 327 -3.25 3.50 21.66
N LEU A 328 -3.38 2.17 21.82
CA LEU A 328 -2.32 1.21 21.49
C LEU A 328 -1.96 1.18 19.99
N LEU A 329 -2.92 1.43 19.12
CA LEU A 329 -2.68 1.53 17.68
C LEU A 329 -1.96 2.84 17.31
N GLY A 330 -1.97 3.84 18.20
CA GLY A 330 -1.35 5.13 18.00
C GLY A 330 0.18 5.12 18.05
N PRO A 331 0.84 6.20 17.60
CA PRO A 331 2.27 6.37 17.78
C PRO A 331 2.61 6.55 19.26
N THR A 332 3.82 6.14 19.65
CA THR A 332 4.31 6.38 21.01
C THR A 332 4.29 7.89 21.29
N PRO A 333 3.70 8.35 22.40
CA PRO A 333 3.74 9.76 22.76
C PRO A 333 5.19 10.25 22.75
N LYS A 334 5.47 11.31 22.00
CA LYS A 334 6.77 11.98 22.12
C LYS A 334 6.94 12.37 23.59
N PRO A 335 8.07 12.06 24.25
CA PRO A 335 8.32 12.56 25.58
C PRO A 335 8.14 14.08 25.52
N SER A 336 7.14 14.58 26.26
CA SER A 336 6.95 16.01 26.43
C SER A 336 8.28 16.51 26.98
N GLY A 337 9.06 17.21 26.14
CA GLY A 337 10.21 17.93 26.62
C GLY A 337 9.70 18.77 27.79
N LYS A 338 10.11 18.40 29.00
CA LYS A 338 9.91 19.24 30.16
C LYS A 338 10.42 20.62 29.72
N SER A 339 9.50 21.53 29.51
CA SER A 339 9.86 22.96 29.48
C SER A 339 10.56 23.22 30.81
N ALA A 340 11.88 23.24 30.75
CA ALA A 340 12.68 23.86 31.75
C ALA A 340 12.39 25.38 31.66
N SER A 341 11.22 25.80 32.13
CA SER A 341 10.84 27.17 32.34
C SER A 341 10.26 27.27 33.74
N GLY A 342 11.17 27.59 34.68
CA GLY A 342 10.86 28.46 35.79
C GLY A 342 9.95 27.86 36.86
N GLU A 343 10.43 26.92 37.63
CA GLU A 343 10.12 26.95 39.06
C GLU A 343 10.95 28.09 39.64
N PRO A 344 10.35 29.17 40.13
CA PRO A 344 11.10 30.21 40.87
C PRO A 344 11.61 29.55 42.14
N ASP A 345 12.91 29.67 42.31
CA ASP A 345 13.70 29.22 43.44
C ASP A 345 13.08 29.77 44.76
N SER A 346 12.24 28.97 45.41
CA SER A 346 11.67 29.25 46.75
C SER A 346 12.74 29.38 47.84
N ALA A 347 14.01 29.17 47.48
CA ALA A 347 15.14 29.36 48.39
C ALA A 347 15.59 30.82 48.51
N ASP A 348 15.23 31.71 47.56
CA ASP A 348 15.67 33.13 47.59
C ASP A 348 14.63 34.03 48.30
N GLU A 349 13.38 33.62 48.44
CA GLU A 349 12.40 34.34 49.27
C GLU A 349 12.60 34.13 50.77
N LEU A 350 13.14 32.99 51.19
CA LEU A 350 13.46 32.72 52.61
C LEU A 350 14.72 33.47 53.10
N ARG A 351 15.59 33.91 52.18
CA ARG A 351 16.78 34.74 52.54
C ARG A 351 16.51 36.24 52.61
N ARG A 352 15.36 36.72 52.16
CA ARG A 352 14.97 38.15 52.27
C ARG A 352 14.07 38.45 53.44
N ALA A 353 13.65 37.44 54.19
CA ALA A 353 12.77 37.57 55.38
C ALA A 353 13.51 37.27 56.71
N ALA A 354 14.87 37.13 56.72
CA ALA A 354 15.68 37.01 57.90
C ALA A 354 16.63 38.27 58.05
#